data_afdb47fd7d25cedc52478216dddab2dc
#
_entry.id   afdb47fd7d25cedc52478216dddab2dc
#
_cell.length_a   1.000
_cell.length_b   1.000
_cell.length_c   1.000
_cell.angle_alpha   90.00
_cell.angle_beta   90.00
_cell.angle_gamma   90.00
#
_symmetry.space_group_name_H-M   'P 1'
#
loop_
_entity.id
_entity.type
_entity.pdbx_description
1 polymer ?
#
loop_
_entity_poly.entity_id
_entity_poly.type
_entity_poly.pdbx_seq_one_letter_code
_entity_poly.pdbx_strand_id
1 'polypeptide(L)'
;LFLSFSLWLAPYPGLTAEFYRWVDEKGIVHFTDNLHNIPENRRNTVKRIQGSETNKAQPPPAAPTKASIPFEKHGSVVIVQATLNGKSNVRLVLDTGATFTMISGATAKELDVDTTQNTRTIPFQTANGTIQAPLINLDSISVAGLELKNLTAAVHDAMPDPAVAGLLGLNFLANFRMDIDTEKGLVHLEKK
;
A
#
# COMPACT_ATOMS: atom_id res chain seq x y z
N LEU A 1 -31.19 -39.77 -38.06
CA LEU A 1 -31.54 -40.09 -36.66
C LEU A 1 -30.40 -39.60 -35.76
N PHE A 2 -30.53 -38.38 -35.19
CA PHE A 2 -29.53 -37.84 -34.24
C PHE A 2 -30.02 -38.15 -32.82
N LEU A 3 -29.27 -38.99 -32.09
CA LEU A 3 -29.49 -39.21 -30.67
C LEU A 3 -28.76 -38.09 -29.89
N SER A 4 -29.54 -37.22 -29.26
CA SER A 4 -29.05 -36.20 -28.33
C SER A 4 -28.85 -36.84 -26.94
N PHE A 5 -27.63 -36.96 -26.49
CA PHE A 5 -27.26 -37.47 -25.16
C PHE A 5 -27.16 -36.29 -24.19
N SER A 6 -28.21 -36.04 -23.43
CA SER A 6 -28.22 -35.02 -22.38
C SER A 6 -27.49 -35.56 -21.14
N LEU A 7 -26.29 -35.04 -20.91
CA LEU A 7 -25.50 -35.32 -19.69
C LEU A 7 -26.05 -34.48 -18.52
N TRP A 8 -26.76 -35.13 -17.60
CA TRP A 8 -27.18 -34.53 -16.34
C TRP A 8 -25.96 -34.48 -15.39
N LEU A 9 -25.40 -33.29 -15.15
CA LEU A 9 -24.47 -33.07 -14.05
C LEU A 9 -25.27 -32.98 -12.75
N ALA A 10 -25.22 -34.01 -11.92
CA ALA A 10 -25.70 -33.94 -10.56
C ALA A 10 -24.77 -33.00 -9.73
N PRO A 11 -25.31 -32.13 -8.89
CA PRO A 11 -24.46 -31.30 -8.00
C PRO A 11 -23.78 -32.21 -6.95
N TYR A 12 -22.46 -32.17 -6.90
CA TYR A 12 -21.68 -32.81 -5.82
C TYR A 12 -22.02 -32.11 -4.52
N PRO A 13 -22.36 -32.85 -3.42
CA PRO A 13 -22.52 -32.26 -2.11
C PRO A 13 -21.14 -31.75 -1.66
N GLY A 14 -21.03 -30.45 -1.45
CA GLY A 14 -19.83 -29.82 -0.92
C GLY A 14 -19.48 -30.42 0.46
N LEU A 15 -18.28 -30.99 0.60
CA LEU A 15 -17.71 -31.41 1.89
C LEU A 15 -17.55 -30.16 2.76
N THR A 16 -18.45 -29.98 3.71
CA THR A 16 -18.29 -28.97 4.78
C THR A 16 -17.21 -29.48 5.73
N ALA A 17 -16.05 -28.89 5.73
CA ALA A 17 -15.00 -29.20 6.71
C ALA A 17 -15.45 -28.70 8.08
N GLU A 18 -15.56 -29.60 9.04
CA GLU A 18 -15.89 -29.29 10.42
C GLU A 18 -14.61 -29.09 11.20
N PHE A 19 -14.50 -27.96 11.92
CA PHE A 19 -13.38 -27.68 12.80
C PHE A 19 -13.83 -27.69 14.26
N TYR A 20 -12.96 -28.19 15.12
CA TYR A 20 -13.18 -28.27 16.56
C TYR A 20 -12.14 -27.42 17.29
N ARG A 21 -12.61 -26.61 18.26
CA ARG A 21 -11.77 -25.80 19.14
C ARG A 21 -11.89 -26.32 20.58
N TRP A 22 -10.75 -26.55 21.22
CA TRP A 22 -10.70 -26.92 22.64
C TRP A 22 -9.52 -26.21 23.33
N VAL A 23 -9.53 -26.18 24.68
CA VAL A 23 -8.50 -25.53 25.49
C VAL A 23 -7.88 -26.60 26.40
N ASP A 24 -6.55 -26.67 26.46
CA ASP A 24 -5.84 -27.61 27.31
C ASP A 24 -5.74 -27.13 28.78
N GLU A 25 -5.11 -27.92 29.65
CA GLU A 25 -4.95 -27.60 31.08
C GLU A 25 -4.05 -26.39 31.34
N LYS A 26 -3.24 -26.01 30.37
CA LYS A 26 -2.36 -24.84 30.43
C LYS A 26 -3.01 -23.59 29.86
N GLY A 27 -4.28 -23.68 29.43
CA GLY A 27 -5.02 -22.58 28.83
C GLY A 27 -4.71 -22.33 27.33
N ILE A 28 -4.00 -23.24 26.68
CA ILE A 28 -3.65 -23.13 25.26
C ILE A 28 -4.83 -23.58 24.42
N VAL A 29 -5.15 -22.78 23.41
CA VAL A 29 -6.25 -23.04 22.46
C VAL A 29 -5.74 -23.90 21.33
N HIS A 30 -6.43 -25.01 21.07
CA HIS A 30 -6.12 -25.95 19.99
C HIS A 30 -7.26 -25.97 18.97
N PHE A 31 -6.91 -26.22 17.70
CA PHE A 31 -7.84 -26.43 16.60
C PHE A 31 -7.53 -27.75 15.89
N THR A 32 -8.55 -28.51 15.51
CA THR A 32 -8.43 -29.73 14.71
C THR A 32 -9.65 -29.94 13.85
N ASP A 33 -9.50 -30.59 12.72
CA ASP A 33 -10.55 -31.10 11.84
C ASP A 33 -10.98 -32.53 12.18
N ASN A 34 -10.30 -33.16 13.15
CA ASN A 34 -10.56 -34.55 13.51
C ASN A 34 -10.84 -34.67 15.02
N LEU A 35 -12.06 -35.11 15.35
CA LEU A 35 -12.51 -35.30 16.73
C LEU A 35 -11.65 -36.27 17.51
N HIS A 36 -10.99 -37.24 16.87
CA HIS A 36 -10.15 -38.24 17.50
C HIS A 36 -8.82 -37.65 18.03
N ASN A 37 -8.40 -36.50 17.52
CA ASN A 37 -7.20 -35.81 17.99
C ASN A 37 -7.45 -35.02 19.30
N ILE A 38 -8.69 -35.04 19.81
CA ILE A 38 -9.04 -34.38 21.06
C ILE A 38 -9.00 -35.40 22.20
N PRO A 39 -8.26 -35.12 23.28
CA PRO A 39 -8.24 -35.95 24.47
C PRO A 39 -9.63 -36.22 25.00
N GLU A 40 -9.90 -37.49 25.43
CA GLU A 40 -11.26 -37.91 25.85
C GLU A 40 -11.84 -37.04 26.97
N ASN A 41 -11.01 -36.66 27.95
CA ASN A 41 -11.39 -35.79 29.06
C ASN A 41 -11.76 -34.35 28.64
N ARG A 42 -11.54 -33.95 27.38
CA ARG A 42 -11.84 -32.63 26.85
C ARG A 42 -12.96 -32.61 25.82
N ARG A 43 -13.39 -33.78 25.35
CA ARG A 43 -14.45 -33.89 24.31
C ARG A 43 -15.78 -33.23 24.72
N ASN A 44 -16.09 -33.15 26.01
CA ASN A 44 -17.29 -32.52 26.52
C ASN A 44 -17.23 -30.98 26.54
N THR A 45 -16.06 -30.38 26.36
CA THR A 45 -15.85 -28.94 26.38
C THR A 45 -15.51 -28.36 24.99
N VAL A 46 -15.57 -29.21 23.97
CA VAL A 46 -15.27 -28.85 22.59
C VAL A 46 -16.34 -27.93 22.02
N LYS A 47 -15.93 -26.82 21.45
CA LYS A 47 -16.79 -26.00 20.60
C LYS A 47 -16.61 -26.44 19.14
N ARG A 48 -17.68 -26.99 18.58
CA ARG A 48 -17.76 -27.24 17.14
C ARG A 48 -17.88 -25.90 16.41
N ILE A 49 -16.94 -25.59 15.57
CA ILE A 49 -17.01 -24.47 14.65
C ILE A 49 -17.50 -25.08 13.33
N GLN A 50 -18.80 -25.06 13.12
CA GLN A 50 -19.29 -25.27 11.77
C GLN A 50 -18.69 -24.13 10.95
N GLY A 51 -17.96 -24.46 9.90
CA GLY A 51 -17.56 -23.48 8.90
C GLY A 51 -18.83 -22.85 8.39
N SER A 52 -19.29 -21.79 9.05
CA SER A 52 -20.24 -20.88 8.43
C SER A 52 -19.63 -20.53 7.11
N GLU A 53 -20.43 -20.72 6.07
CA GLU A 53 -20.18 -20.37 4.69
C GLU A 53 -19.06 -19.38 4.59
N THR A 54 -17.93 -19.85 3.99
CA THR A 54 -16.80 -19.02 3.65
C THR A 54 -17.16 -17.55 3.86
N ASN A 55 -16.59 -16.94 4.88
CA ASN A 55 -16.25 -15.55 4.76
C ASN A 55 -15.51 -15.53 3.41
N LYS A 56 -16.24 -15.33 2.32
CA LYS A 56 -15.66 -15.00 1.03
C LYS A 56 -14.70 -13.92 1.41
N ALA A 57 -13.39 -14.20 1.38
CA ALA A 57 -12.38 -13.22 1.63
C ALA A 57 -12.87 -12.02 0.84
N GLN A 58 -13.39 -11.04 1.56
CA GLN A 58 -13.94 -9.84 0.94
C GLN A 58 -12.77 -9.37 0.10
N PRO A 59 -12.89 -9.29 -1.22
CA PRO A 59 -11.76 -8.87 -2.03
C PRO A 59 -11.20 -7.66 -1.34
N PRO A 60 -9.88 -7.55 -1.13
CA PRO A 60 -9.28 -6.44 -0.40
C PRO A 60 -9.96 -5.18 -0.90
N PRO A 61 -10.40 -4.27 0.00
CA PRO A 61 -11.17 -3.09 -0.40
C PRO A 61 -10.47 -2.47 -1.59
N ALA A 62 -11.20 -2.27 -2.68
CA ALA A 62 -10.63 -1.73 -3.91
C ALA A 62 -9.85 -0.47 -3.52
N ALA A 63 -8.59 -0.37 -3.98
CA ALA A 63 -7.75 0.78 -3.68
C ALA A 63 -8.54 2.07 -4.01
N PRO A 64 -8.51 3.09 -3.16
CA PRO A 64 -9.28 4.30 -3.37
C PRO A 64 -8.91 4.91 -4.72
N THR A 65 -9.91 5.37 -5.46
CA THR A 65 -9.70 6.08 -6.73
C THR A 65 -9.65 7.58 -6.53
N LYS A 66 -10.04 8.07 -5.35
CA LYS A 66 -10.01 9.49 -4.97
C LYS A 66 -9.76 9.67 -3.49
N ALA A 67 -9.11 10.77 -3.13
CA ALA A 67 -8.84 11.15 -1.76
C ALA A 67 -8.90 12.67 -1.59
N SER A 68 -9.27 13.09 -0.38
CA SER A 68 -9.14 14.48 0.10
C SER A 68 -8.06 14.49 1.17
N ILE A 69 -6.97 15.17 0.93
CA ILE A 69 -5.73 15.09 1.67
C ILE A 69 -5.55 16.41 2.42
N PRO A 70 -5.54 16.41 3.76
CA PRO A 70 -5.16 17.60 4.49
C PRO A 70 -3.69 17.94 4.19
N PHE A 71 -3.41 19.22 4.00
CA PHE A 71 -2.05 19.67 3.80
C PHE A 71 -1.63 20.73 4.81
N GLU A 72 -0.33 20.78 5.06
CA GLU A 72 0.27 21.87 5.82
C GLU A 72 0.71 22.96 4.87
N LYS A 73 0.29 24.20 5.16
CA LYS A 73 0.71 25.37 4.38
C LYS A 73 1.97 25.96 5.03
N HIS A 74 3.09 25.89 4.32
CA HIS A 74 4.35 26.52 4.75
C HIS A 74 4.72 27.64 3.77
N GLY A 75 4.37 28.86 4.11
CA GLY A 75 4.45 29.99 3.17
C GLY A 75 3.55 29.78 1.96
N SER A 76 4.14 29.65 0.76
CA SER A 76 3.45 29.41 -0.51
C SER A 76 3.45 27.93 -0.96
N VAL A 77 4.03 27.01 -0.18
CA VAL A 77 4.12 25.60 -0.56
C VAL A 77 3.08 24.76 0.18
N VAL A 78 2.63 23.70 -0.48
CA VAL A 78 1.70 22.70 0.02
C VAL A 78 2.50 21.46 0.37
N ILE A 79 2.43 21.02 1.63
CA ILE A 79 3.13 19.82 2.12
C ILE A 79 2.09 18.74 2.43
N VAL A 80 2.30 17.55 1.89
CA VAL A 80 1.45 16.37 2.09
C VAL A 80 2.24 15.23 2.71
N GLN A 81 1.53 14.35 3.42
CA GLN A 81 2.08 13.10 3.94
C GLN A 81 2.08 12.04 2.85
N ALA A 82 3.19 11.33 2.70
CA ALA A 82 3.32 10.18 1.79
C ALA A 82 3.95 9.00 2.52
N THR A 83 3.61 7.78 2.10
CA THR A 83 4.27 6.54 2.55
C THR A 83 5.08 5.99 1.40
N LEU A 84 6.36 5.73 1.60
CA LEU A 84 7.29 5.18 0.62
C LEU A 84 7.56 3.71 0.94
N ASN A 85 7.46 2.84 -0.07
CA ASN A 85 7.70 1.39 0.00
C ASN A 85 6.91 0.70 1.14
N GLY A 86 5.77 1.28 1.56
CA GLY A 86 4.99 0.79 2.69
C GLY A 86 5.70 0.85 4.06
N LYS A 87 6.87 1.51 4.16
CA LYS A 87 7.73 1.53 5.35
C LYS A 87 7.89 2.93 5.95
N SER A 88 8.31 3.90 5.15
CA SER A 88 8.66 5.23 5.62
C SER A 88 7.56 6.24 5.35
N ASN A 89 7.12 6.93 6.42
CA ASN A 89 6.16 8.03 6.33
C ASN A 89 6.93 9.35 6.27
N VAL A 90 6.77 10.08 5.19
CA VAL A 90 7.54 11.30 4.91
C VAL A 90 6.63 12.47 4.55
N ARG A 91 7.14 13.68 4.73
CA ARG A 91 6.52 14.93 4.30
C ARG A 91 7.14 15.36 2.98
N LEU A 92 6.32 15.57 1.95
CA LEU A 92 6.76 16.00 0.63
C LEU A 92 6.06 17.29 0.22
N VAL A 93 6.80 18.21 -0.39
CA VAL A 93 6.20 19.37 -1.08
C VAL A 93 5.53 18.89 -2.35
N LEU A 94 4.26 19.24 -2.55
CA LEU A 94 3.55 19.02 -3.79
C LEU A 94 4.09 20.01 -4.84
N ASP A 95 4.76 19.50 -5.87
CA ASP A 95 5.47 20.32 -6.86
C ASP A 95 5.14 19.91 -8.29
N THR A 96 4.26 20.65 -8.92
CA THR A 96 3.90 20.47 -10.34
C THR A 96 4.98 20.94 -11.32
N GLY A 97 6.00 21.64 -10.84
CA GLY A 97 7.19 22.04 -11.61
C GLY A 97 8.27 20.96 -11.66
N ALA A 98 8.25 20.00 -10.74
CA ALA A 98 9.21 18.90 -10.71
C ALA A 98 8.74 17.75 -11.60
N THR A 99 9.57 17.33 -12.58
CA THR A 99 9.26 16.17 -13.43
C THR A 99 9.24 14.87 -12.64
N PHE A 100 10.19 14.71 -11.72
CA PHE A 100 10.35 13.51 -10.89
C PHE A 100 10.08 13.83 -9.42
N THR A 101 9.50 12.87 -8.72
CA THR A 101 9.54 12.85 -7.25
C THR A 101 10.99 12.81 -6.81
N MET A 102 11.33 13.59 -5.78
CA MET A 102 12.69 13.69 -5.25
C MET A 102 12.66 13.45 -3.76
N ILE A 103 13.59 12.64 -3.25
CA ILE A 103 13.71 12.34 -1.82
C ILE A 103 15.13 12.67 -1.33
N SER A 104 15.26 12.95 -0.05
CA SER A 104 16.56 13.21 0.58
C SER A 104 17.43 11.96 0.63
N GLY A 105 18.76 12.15 0.72
CA GLY A 105 19.70 11.05 0.94
C GLY A 105 19.43 10.31 2.26
N ALA A 106 18.96 11.01 3.29
CA ALA A 106 18.56 10.39 4.56
C ALA A 106 17.38 9.44 4.37
N THR A 107 16.37 9.86 3.63
CA THR A 107 15.19 9.01 3.30
C THR A 107 15.59 7.81 2.44
N ALA A 108 16.44 7.99 1.44
CA ALA A 108 16.93 6.87 0.62
C ALA A 108 17.67 5.82 1.47
N LYS A 109 18.49 6.27 2.43
CA LYS A 109 19.16 5.38 3.38
C LYS A 109 18.20 4.65 4.31
N GLU A 110 17.15 5.31 4.81
CA GLU A 110 16.10 4.69 5.64
C GLU A 110 15.33 3.60 4.87
N LEU A 111 15.20 3.76 3.56
CA LEU A 111 14.57 2.79 2.67
C LEU A 111 15.52 1.66 2.24
N ASP A 112 16.76 1.62 2.74
CA ASP A 112 17.81 0.67 2.33
C ASP A 112 18.14 0.72 0.82
N VAL A 113 17.97 1.89 0.19
CA VAL A 113 18.26 2.07 -1.24
C VAL A 113 19.71 2.48 -1.42
N ASP A 114 20.47 1.64 -2.11
CA ASP A 114 21.85 1.97 -2.51
C ASP A 114 21.85 2.99 -3.66
N THR A 115 22.40 4.18 -3.39
CA THR A 115 22.52 5.25 -4.36
C THR A 115 23.93 5.32 -5.00
N THR A 116 24.84 4.40 -4.64
CA THR A 116 26.24 4.44 -5.04
C THR A 116 26.60 3.46 -6.14
N GLN A 117 25.89 2.33 -6.23
CA GLN A 117 26.18 1.27 -7.20
C GLN A 117 25.09 1.18 -8.28
N ASN A 118 25.51 1.12 -9.54
CA ASN A 118 24.64 0.93 -10.72
C ASN A 118 23.48 1.94 -10.87
N THR A 119 23.61 3.12 -10.25
CA THR A 119 22.55 4.13 -10.24
C THR A 119 22.77 5.12 -11.38
N ARG A 120 21.81 5.23 -12.30
CA ARG A 120 21.85 6.22 -13.36
C ARG A 120 21.72 7.62 -12.76
N THR A 121 22.71 8.48 -12.98
CA THR A 121 22.66 9.89 -12.58
C THR A 121 22.24 10.75 -13.77
N ILE A 122 21.33 11.69 -13.56
CA ILE A 122 20.90 12.62 -14.61
C ILE A 122 20.98 14.07 -14.11
N PRO A 123 21.17 15.04 -15.03
CA PRO A 123 21.12 16.45 -14.68
C PRO A 123 19.68 16.91 -14.45
N PHE A 124 19.47 17.71 -13.41
CA PHE A 124 18.22 18.40 -13.12
C PHE A 124 18.46 19.90 -13.12
N GLN A 125 17.58 20.64 -13.81
CA GLN A 125 17.56 22.09 -13.73
C GLN A 125 16.72 22.49 -12.51
N THR A 126 17.31 23.24 -11.61
CA THR A 126 16.65 23.78 -10.42
C THR A 126 16.73 25.31 -10.42
N ALA A 127 16.01 25.96 -9.50
CA ALA A 127 16.09 27.41 -9.33
C ALA A 127 17.51 27.89 -8.98
N ASN A 128 18.33 27.03 -8.36
CA ASN A 128 19.72 27.33 -7.95
C ASN A 128 20.77 26.84 -8.94
N GLY A 129 20.37 26.42 -10.15
CA GLY A 129 21.26 25.89 -11.20
C GLY A 129 21.05 24.42 -11.50
N THR A 130 22.00 23.84 -12.24
CA THR A 130 21.96 22.43 -12.60
C THR A 130 22.60 21.57 -11.53
N ILE A 131 21.90 20.54 -11.07
CA ILE A 131 22.41 19.53 -10.14
C ILE A 131 22.50 18.17 -10.84
N GLN A 132 23.30 17.26 -10.31
CA GLN A 132 23.34 15.86 -10.72
C GLN A 132 22.71 15.03 -9.61
N ALA A 133 21.71 14.23 -9.94
CA ALA A 133 21.05 13.39 -8.93
C ALA A 133 20.90 11.94 -9.44
N PRO A 134 21.22 10.95 -8.60
CA PRO A 134 21.00 9.56 -8.93
C PRO A 134 19.49 9.26 -8.98
N LEU A 135 19.09 8.41 -9.93
CA LEU A 135 17.73 7.89 -10.04
C LEU A 135 17.65 6.53 -9.34
N ILE A 136 16.61 6.37 -8.56
CA ILE A 136 16.23 5.12 -7.89
C ILE A 136 14.85 4.70 -8.31
N ASN A 137 14.48 3.44 -8.04
CA ASN A 137 13.10 2.99 -8.15
C ASN A 137 12.51 2.80 -6.75
N LEU A 138 11.38 3.44 -6.49
CA LEU A 138 10.54 3.16 -5.32
C LEU A 138 9.57 2.04 -5.69
N ASP A 139 9.50 0.99 -4.86
CA ASP A 139 8.52 -0.10 -5.05
C ASP A 139 7.11 0.44 -5.01
N SER A 140 6.85 1.39 -4.11
CA SER A 140 5.58 2.11 -4.04
C SER A 140 5.71 3.49 -3.42
N ILE A 141 4.77 4.37 -3.79
CA ILE A 141 4.49 5.63 -3.13
C ILE A 141 2.98 5.77 -2.96
N SER A 142 2.55 6.08 -1.75
CA SER A 142 1.13 6.22 -1.42
C SER A 142 0.87 7.57 -0.74
N VAL A 143 -0.19 8.26 -1.18
CA VAL A 143 -0.69 9.49 -0.56
C VAL A 143 -2.16 9.30 -0.26
N ALA A 144 -2.53 9.26 1.02
CA ALA A 144 -3.90 8.98 1.49
C ALA A 144 -4.54 7.72 0.86
N GLY A 145 -3.75 6.66 0.68
CA GLY A 145 -4.19 5.40 0.09
C GLY A 145 -4.19 5.36 -1.44
N LEU A 146 -3.96 6.49 -2.12
CA LEU A 146 -3.71 6.52 -3.57
C LEU A 146 -2.27 6.07 -3.82
N GLU A 147 -2.09 4.85 -4.30
CA GLU A 147 -0.80 4.22 -4.48
C GLU A 147 -0.41 4.12 -5.95
N LEU A 148 0.86 4.41 -6.23
CA LEU A 148 1.55 4.05 -7.48
C LEU A 148 2.73 3.14 -7.15
N LYS A 149 2.95 2.15 -8.00
CA LYS A 149 4.06 1.18 -7.89
C LYS A 149 5.13 1.47 -8.92
N ASN A 150 6.37 1.05 -8.61
CA ASN A 150 7.51 1.15 -9.51
C ASN A 150 7.74 2.59 -9.99
N LEU A 151 7.76 3.54 -9.06
CA LEU A 151 7.94 4.95 -9.39
C LEU A 151 9.43 5.33 -9.35
N THR A 152 9.94 5.89 -10.44
CA THR A 152 11.28 6.45 -10.47
C THR A 152 11.34 7.73 -9.63
N ALA A 153 12.30 7.82 -8.71
CA ALA A 153 12.57 9.01 -7.91
C ALA A 153 14.04 9.44 -8.06
N ALA A 154 14.31 10.72 -7.87
CA ALA A 154 15.66 11.24 -7.76
C ALA A 154 16.06 11.35 -6.29
N VAL A 155 17.37 11.22 -5.98
CA VAL A 155 17.88 11.42 -4.63
C VAL A 155 18.70 12.68 -4.58
N HIS A 156 18.21 13.67 -3.85
CA HIS A 156 18.92 14.94 -3.62
C HIS A 156 18.30 15.67 -2.42
N ASP A 157 19.16 16.31 -1.63
CA ASP A 157 18.74 17.13 -0.49
C ASP A 157 18.25 18.50 -0.98
N ALA A 158 17.02 18.52 -1.54
CA ALA A 158 16.43 19.70 -2.16
C ALA A 158 15.82 20.68 -1.14
N MET A 159 15.46 20.20 0.06
CA MET A 159 14.72 20.99 1.04
C MET A 159 15.64 21.56 2.12
N PRO A 160 15.47 22.86 2.45
CA PRO A 160 16.22 23.47 3.55
C PRO A 160 15.75 22.98 4.93
N ASP A 161 14.46 22.57 5.05
CA ASP A 161 13.91 21.99 6.26
C ASP A 161 14.11 20.47 6.24
N PRO A 162 14.92 19.90 7.15
CA PRO A 162 15.18 18.46 7.22
C PRO A 162 13.93 17.63 7.57
N ALA A 163 12.89 18.26 8.11
CA ALA A 163 11.60 17.59 8.36
C ALA A 163 10.79 17.36 7.08
N VAL A 164 11.17 17.96 5.94
CA VAL A 164 10.58 17.76 4.64
C VAL A 164 11.52 16.91 3.79
N ALA A 165 11.12 15.71 3.49
CA ALA A 165 11.96 14.71 2.83
C ALA A 165 12.22 15.00 1.35
N GLY A 166 11.46 15.89 0.71
CA GLY A 166 11.66 16.21 -0.70
C GLY A 166 10.41 16.73 -1.41
N LEU A 167 10.27 16.40 -2.71
CA LEU A 167 9.24 16.87 -3.61
C LEU A 167 8.38 15.70 -4.12
N LEU A 168 7.07 15.88 -4.20
CA LEU A 168 6.15 15.00 -4.91
C LEU A 168 5.94 15.56 -6.32
N GLY A 169 6.57 14.94 -7.30
CA GLY A 169 6.65 15.45 -8.66
C GLY A 169 5.53 14.99 -9.60
N LEU A 170 5.58 15.48 -10.85
CA LEU A 170 4.58 15.18 -11.88
C LEU A 170 4.50 13.70 -12.23
N ASN A 171 5.56 12.91 -12.11
CA ASN A 171 5.51 11.48 -12.37
C ASN A 171 4.55 10.74 -11.42
N PHE A 172 4.24 11.31 -10.24
CA PHE A 172 3.13 10.89 -9.41
C PHE A 172 1.84 11.67 -9.75
N LEU A 173 1.88 13.00 -9.70
CA LEU A 173 0.71 13.86 -9.76
C LEU A 173 -0.06 13.77 -11.08
N ALA A 174 0.63 13.52 -12.20
CA ALA A 174 0.01 13.42 -13.53
C ALA A 174 -0.97 12.25 -13.68
N ASN A 175 -0.95 11.28 -12.78
CA ASN A 175 -1.88 10.15 -12.76
C ASN A 175 -3.26 10.52 -12.19
N PHE A 176 -3.38 11.73 -11.62
CA PHE A 176 -4.58 12.20 -10.94
C PHE A 176 -5.06 13.52 -11.53
N ARG A 177 -6.38 13.73 -11.46
CA ARG A 177 -6.95 15.08 -11.50
C ARG A 177 -6.73 15.67 -10.11
N MET A 178 -6.24 16.91 -10.04
CA MET A 178 -5.89 17.56 -8.79
C MET A 178 -6.66 18.89 -8.67
N ASP A 179 -7.21 19.13 -7.49
CA ASP A 179 -7.78 20.38 -7.06
C ASP A 179 -7.24 20.77 -5.68
N ILE A 180 -6.91 22.03 -5.47
CA ILE A 180 -6.35 22.54 -4.20
C ILE A 180 -7.31 23.55 -3.60
N ASP A 181 -8.01 23.13 -2.54
CA ASP A 181 -8.85 24.01 -1.72
C ASP A 181 -7.99 24.66 -0.63
N THR A 182 -7.52 25.86 -0.91
CA THR A 182 -6.65 26.61 0.02
C THR A 182 -7.41 27.18 1.22
N GLU A 183 -8.74 27.30 1.15
CA GLU A 183 -9.57 27.76 2.26
C GLU A 183 -9.75 26.66 3.30
N LYS A 184 -10.01 25.44 2.82
CA LYS A 184 -10.16 24.26 3.70
C LYS A 184 -8.85 23.55 4.03
N GLY A 185 -7.74 23.89 3.34
CA GLY A 185 -6.48 23.21 3.51
C GLY A 185 -6.51 21.77 3.00
N LEU A 186 -7.17 21.52 1.87
CA LEU A 186 -7.34 20.19 1.29
C LEU A 186 -6.81 20.12 -0.15
N VAL A 187 -6.11 19.06 -0.47
CA VAL A 187 -5.82 18.64 -1.84
C VAL A 187 -6.74 17.47 -2.19
N HIS A 188 -7.51 17.64 -3.25
CA HIS A 188 -8.34 16.57 -3.80
C HIS A 188 -7.62 15.93 -4.98
N LEU A 189 -7.40 14.62 -4.89
CA LEU A 189 -6.85 13.80 -5.97
C LEU A 189 -7.88 12.78 -6.42
N GLU A 190 -8.09 12.64 -7.73
CA GLU A 190 -8.95 11.63 -8.35
C GLU A 190 -8.19 10.96 -9.49
N LYS A 191 -8.11 9.64 -9.47
CA LYS A 191 -7.41 8.85 -10.49
C LYS A 191 -8.05 9.08 -11.86
N LYS A 192 -7.21 9.28 -12.88
CA LYS A 192 -7.64 9.43 -14.27
C LYS A 192 -8.03 8.12 -14.91
#